data_59201147e73f6fdc243e628445d99115
#
_entry.id   59201147e73f6fdc243e628445d99115
#
_cell.length_a   1.000
_cell.length_b   1.000
_cell.length_c   1.000
_cell.angle_alpha   90.00
_cell.angle_beta   90.00
_cell.angle_gamma   90.00
#
_symmetry.space_group_name_H-M   'P 1'
#
loop_
_entity.id
_entity.type
_entity.pdbx_description
1 polymer ?
#
loop_
_entity_poly.entity_id
_entity_poly.type
_entity_poly.pdbx_seq_one_letter_code
_entity_poly.pdbx_strand_id
1 'polypeptide(L)'
;MKVLITGAHGKVGRATTQAMIDAGHEVLTTDLTRPGYERKPEGTPRYTMADLTDAGEAYAVVRGADAVVHVAAIPEPTGHPPHVVFQTNIMATFNVLEAAIRFGVKRFVYISSETVPGFFFPERDFLPDYAPVDEEHPIRPQDPYALSKHFGEQLMDAAIARSDIRCISIRPSWVQFEGNYETNLGPQVRDASVLSPNLWSYIDVYDLADAIVLATESDLPGHEVFYIASPDNVGGHDFAEVLKKYYGDSIELRELWRTDASGISSAKAQRMLGWTPKRSWRDYLDAEGHNINQ
;
A
#
# COMPACT_ATOMS: atom_id res chain seq x y z
N MET A 1 -10.94 -0.07 -19.17
CA MET A 1 -9.76 0.80 -19.37
C MET A 1 -8.55 -0.06 -19.64
N LYS A 2 -7.53 0.52 -20.27
CA LYS A 2 -6.20 -0.08 -20.36
C LYS A 2 -5.35 0.41 -19.18
N VAL A 3 -5.04 -0.48 -18.24
CA VAL A 3 -4.36 -0.16 -16.98
C VAL A 3 -2.94 -0.68 -17.00
N LEU A 4 -1.96 0.19 -16.81
CA LEU A 4 -0.57 -0.21 -16.57
C LEU A 4 -0.35 -0.46 -15.08
N ILE A 5 0.18 -1.64 -14.73
CA ILE A 5 0.63 -1.98 -13.38
C ILE A 5 2.14 -2.10 -13.38
N THR A 6 2.81 -1.27 -12.57
CA THR A 6 4.25 -1.37 -12.35
C THR A 6 4.55 -2.22 -11.12
N GLY A 7 5.73 -2.83 -11.04
CA GLY A 7 6.06 -3.77 -9.96
C GLY A 7 5.17 -5.01 -9.96
N ALA A 8 4.74 -5.43 -11.15
CA ALA A 8 3.71 -6.46 -11.35
C ALA A 8 4.11 -7.86 -10.87
N HIS A 9 5.40 -8.14 -10.68
CA HIS A 9 5.88 -9.44 -10.17
C HIS A 9 5.99 -9.47 -8.64
N GLY A 10 5.86 -8.34 -7.96
CA GLY A 10 5.73 -8.26 -6.50
C GLY A 10 4.39 -8.84 -6.02
N LYS A 11 4.25 -9.06 -4.72
CA LYS A 11 3.04 -9.67 -4.13
C LYS A 11 1.80 -8.81 -4.34
N VAL A 12 1.90 -7.51 -4.04
CA VAL A 12 0.81 -6.55 -4.29
C VAL A 12 0.54 -6.43 -5.80
N GLY A 13 1.59 -6.32 -6.63
CA GLY A 13 1.44 -6.23 -8.08
C GLY A 13 0.72 -7.40 -8.72
N ARG A 14 1.01 -8.64 -8.27
CA ARG A 14 0.32 -9.85 -8.75
C ARG A 14 -1.15 -9.89 -8.37
N ALA A 15 -1.47 -9.60 -7.09
CA ALA A 15 -2.85 -9.55 -6.62
C ALA A 15 -3.64 -8.45 -7.35
N THR A 16 -3.05 -7.27 -7.51
CA THR A 16 -3.64 -6.15 -8.25
C THR A 16 -3.86 -6.49 -9.72
N THR A 17 -2.88 -7.17 -10.36
CA THR A 17 -3.00 -7.61 -11.77
C THR A 17 -4.22 -8.51 -11.94
N GLN A 18 -4.39 -9.50 -11.07
CA GLN A 18 -5.53 -10.41 -11.14
C GLN A 18 -6.85 -9.67 -10.88
N ALA A 19 -6.91 -8.84 -9.84
CA ALA A 19 -8.12 -8.09 -9.51
C ALA A 19 -8.55 -7.14 -10.66
N MET A 20 -7.60 -6.50 -11.35
CA MET A 20 -7.90 -5.65 -12.52
C MET A 20 -8.42 -6.44 -13.71
N ILE A 21 -7.91 -7.66 -13.95
CA ILE A 21 -8.42 -8.57 -14.98
C ILE A 21 -9.85 -8.99 -14.65
N ASP A 22 -10.10 -9.39 -13.41
CA ASP A 22 -11.42 -9.83 -12.92
C ASP A 22 -12.45 -8.70 -12.98
N ALA A 23 -12.01 -7.44 -12.81
CA ALA A 23 -12.82 -6.23 -13.03
C ALA A 23 -13.03 -5.87 -14.52
N GLY A 24 -12.49 -6.66 -15.45
CA GLY A 24 -12.71 -6.49 -16.91
C GLY A 24 -11.81 -5.45 -17.57
N HIS A 25 -10.68 -5.08 -16.95
CA HIS A 25 -9.72 -4.16 -17.57
C HIS A 25 -8.75 -4.87 -18.50
N GLU A 26 -8.27 -4.17 -19.52
CA GLU A 26 -7.08 -4.56 -20.28
C GLU A 26 -5.84 -4.20 -19.47
N VAL A 27 -5.04 -5.19 -19.09
CA VAL A 27 -3.90 -4.99 -18.20
C VAL A 27 -2.58 -5.04 -18.94
N LEU A 28 -1.75 -4.02 -18.76
CA LEU A 28 -0.34 -3.98 -19.12
C LEU A 28 0.49 -4.12 -17.84
N THR A 29 1.60 -4.87 -17.90
CA THR A 29 2.44 -5.09 -16.73
C THR A 29 3.90 -4.78 -17.01
N THR A 30 4.60 -4.24 -16.01
CA THR A 30 6.04 -4.01 -16.05
C THR A 30 6.71 -4.28 -14.72
N ASP A 31 7.96 -4.75 -14.77
CA ASP A 31 8.83 -4.99 -13.62
C ASP A 31 10.30 -5.01 -14.07
N LEU A 32 11.25 -4.99 -13.14
CA LEU A 32 12.69 -5.17 -13.38
C LEU A 32 13.05 -6.62 -13.72
N THR A 33 12.25 -7.58 -13.26
CA THR A 33 12.56 -9.01 -13.40
C THR A 33 12.05 -9.56 -14.72
N ARG A 34 12.93 -10.28 -15.43
CA ARG A 34 12.55 -10.97 -16.66
C ARG A 34 11.69 -12.20 -16.31
N PRO A 35 10.48 -12.35 -16.87
CA PRO A 35 9.74 -13.59 -16.76
C PRO A 35 10.46 -14.71 -17.54
N GLY A 36 10.24 -15.96 -17.15
CA GLY A 36 10.76 -17.12 -17.88
C GLY A 36 10.40 -17.07 -19.36
N TYR A 37 11.24 -17.72 -20.20
CA TYR A 37 11.08 -17.73 -21.67
C TYR A 37 9.96 -18.67 -22.16
N GLU A 38 9.16 -19.20 -21.24
CA GLU A 38 8.09 -20.14 -21.55
C GLU A 38 6.91 -19.45 -22.24
N ARG A 39 6.22 -20.24 -23.09
CA ARG A 39 4.99 -19.77 -23.75
C ARG A 39 3.93 -19.50 -22.68
N LYS A 40 3.47 -18.26 -22.61
CA LYS A 40 2.44 -17.86 -21.67
C LYS A 40 1.06 -18.34 -22.13
N PRO A 41 0.16 -18.69 -21.19
CA PRO A 41 -1.24 -18.98 -21.52
C PRO A 41 -1.89 -17.83 -22.27
N GLU A 42 -2.90 -18.16 -23.06
CA GLU A 42 -3.79 -17.15 -23.68
C GLU A 42 -4.45 -16.32 -22.59
N GLY A 43 -4.58 -15.01 -22.80
CA GLY A 43 -5.12 -14.09 -21.80
C GLY A 43 -4.12 -13.55 -20.78
N THR A 44 -2.85 -14.03 -20.77
CA THR A 44 -1.83 -13.44 -19.92
C THR A 44 -1.58 -11.98 -20.30
N PRO A 45 -1.56 -11.03 -19.33
CA PRO A 45 -1.28 -9.63 -19.62
C PRO A 45 0.03 -9.42 -20.37
N ARG A 46 0.03 -8.42 -21.25
CA ARG A 46 1.27 -8.03 -21.94
C ARG A 46 2.26 -7.50 -20.91
N TYR A 47 3.41 -8.13 -20.86
CA TYR A 47 4.53 -7.76 -20.00
C TYR A 47 5.65 -7.08 -20.78
N THR A 48 6.22 -6.02 -20.22
CA THR A 48 7.43 -5.35 -20.70
C THR A 48 8.39 -5.18 -19.53
N MET A 49 9.61 -5.70 -19.64
CA MET A 49 10.66 -5.44 -18.65
C MET A 49 11.14 -3.99 -18.79
N ALA A 50 11.20 -3.25 -17.69
CA ALA A 50 11.69 -1.88 -17.69
C ALA A 50 12.29 -1.48 -16.34
N ASP A 51 13.39 -0.74 -16.38
CA ASP A 51 13.91 0.03 -15.26
C ASP A 51 13.24 1.41 -15.25
N LEU A 52 12.33 1.61 -14.31
CA LEU A 52 11.57 2.86 -14.22
C LEU A 52 12.40 4.05 -13.71
N THR A 53 13.65 3.82 -13.27
CA THR A 53 14.58 4.90 -12.99
C THR A 53 15.17 5.50 -14.28
N ASP A 54 15.08 4.77 -15.40
CA ASP A 54 15.34 5.29 -16.74
C ASP A 54 14.06 5.93 -17.31
N ALA A 55 14.13 7.21 -17.65
CA ALA A 55 13.00 7.96 -18.17
C ALA A 55 12.50 7.42 -19.52
N GLY A 56 13.40 6.96 -20.40
CA GLY A 56 13.06 6.41 -21.71
C GLY A 56 12.25 5.11 -21.58
N GLU A 57 12.65 4.23 -20.68
CA GLU A 57 11.95 2.99 -20.40
C GLU A 57 10.58 3.24 -19.73
N ALA A 58 10.51 4.17 -18.76
CA ALA A 58 9.24 4.59 -18.15
C ALA A 58 8.25 5.13 -19.20
N TYR A 59 8.72 6.00 -20.11
CA TYR A 59 7.88 6.52 -21.22
C TYR A 59 7.42 5.40 -22.17
N ALA A 60 8.28 4.42 -22.45
CA ALA A 60 7.93 3.32 -23.35
C ALA A 60 6.79 2.45 -22.79
N VAL A 61 6.78 2.17 -21.47
CA VAL A 61 5.76 1.31 -20.85
C VAL A 61 4.45 2.02 -20.56
N VAL A 62 4.47 3.34 -20.30
CA VAL A 62 3.26 4.14 -20.00
C VAL A 62 2.44 4.43 -21.26
N ARG A 63 3.09 4.42 -22.43
CA ARG A 63 2.42 4.78 -23.69
C ARG A 63 1.18 3.92 -23.96
N GLY A 64 0.04 4.61 -24.13
CA GLY A 64 -1.24 4.00 -24.48
C GLY A 64 -2.03 3.42 -23.31
N ALA A 65 -1.61 3.69 -22.07
CA ALA A 65 -2.41 3.40 -20.90
C ALA A 65 -3.44 4.51 -20.66
N ASP A 66 -4.65 4.13 -20.21
CA ASP A 66 -5.70 5.04 -19.74
C ASP A 66 -5.50 5.39 -18.27
N ALA A 67 -4.99 4.43 -17.49
CA ALA A 67 -4.69 4.55 -16.08
C ALA A 67 -3.36 3.87 -15.72
N VAL A 68 -2.71 4.33 -14.65
CA VAL A 68 -1.49 3.74 -14.09
C VAL A 68 -1.71 3.39 -12.63
N VAL A 69 -1.33 2.16 -12.25
CA VAL A 69 -1.18 1.73 -10.86
C VAL A 69 0.31 1.55 -10.59
N HIS A 70 0.89 2.47 -9.84
CA HIS A 70 2.33 2.48 -9.56
C HIS A 70 2.63 1.78 -8.24
N VAL A 71 2.98 0.49 -8.35
CA VAL A 71 3.33 -0.38 -7.20
C VAL A 71 4.84 -0.53 -7.05
N ALA A 72 5.61 -0.36 -8.15
CA ALA A 72 7.05 -0.57 -8.17
C ALA A 72 7.78 0.29 -7.13
N ALA A 73 8.49 -0.35 -6.22
CA ALA A 73 9.35 0.28 -5.22
C ALA A 73 10.26 -0.76 -4.57
N ILE A 74 11.36 -0.31 -3.96
CA ILE A 74 12.01 -1.04 -2.87
C ILE A 74 11.10 -0.86 -1.65
N PRO A 75 10.51 -1.96 -1.07
CA PRO A 75 9.34 -1.86 -0.19
C PRO A 75 9.66 -1.63 1.29
N GLU A 76 10.94 -1.41 1.63
CA GLU A 76 11.41 -1.28 3.00
C GLU A 76 12.68 -0.41 3.07
N PRO A 77 13.02 0.17 4.25
CA PRO A 77 14.23 0.99 4.39
C PRO A 77 15.51 0.18 4.58
N THR A 78 15.39 -1.14 4.84
CA THR A 78 16.49 -2.06 5.15
C THR A 78 16.94 -2.84 3.90
N GLY A 79 18.06 -3.55 3.99
CA GLY A 79 18.53 -4.39 2.88
C GLY A 79 19.26 -3.64 1.75
N HIS A 80 19.09 -2.32 1.64
CA HIS A 80 19.79 -1.45 0.69
C HIS A 80 20.34 -0.20 1.36
N PRO A 81 21.41 0.41 0.84
CA PRO A 81 21.88 1.72 1.33
C PRO A 81 20.76 2.78 1.22
N PRO A 82 20.64 3.71 2.19
CA PRO A 82 19.54 4.70 2.24
C PRO A 82 19.32 5.48 0.95
N HIS A 83 20.41 5.94 0.31
CA HIS A 83 20.32 6.69 -0.95
C HIS A 83 19.79 5.84 -2.11
N VAL A 84 20.05 4.52 -2.12
CA VAL A 84 19.54 3.61 -3.15
C VAL A 84 18.03 3.47 -3.01
N VAL A 85 17.51 3.28 -1.77
CA VAL A 85 16.06 3.19 -1.51
C VAL A 85 15.37 4.48 -1.96
N PHE A 86 15.86 5.62 -1.48
CA PHE A 86 15.26 6.91 -1.79
C PHE A 86 15.31 7.23 -3.28
N GLN A 87 16.51 7.14 -3.90
CA GLN A 87 16.70 7.47 -5.31
C GLN A 87 15.88 6.56 -6.24
N THR A 88 15.92 5.24 -6.01
CA THR A 88 15.17 4.29 -6.84
C THR A 88 13.67 4.58 -6.78
N ASN A 89 13.12 4.72 -5.58
CA ASN A 89 11.68 4.89 -5.40
C ASN A 89 11.20 6.23 -5.97
N ILE A 90 11.89 7.32 -5.66
CA ILE A 90 11.43 8.65 -6.09
C ILE A 90 11.63 8.87 -7.59
N MET A 91 12.73 8.39 -8.17
CA MET A 91 12.97 8.55 -9.61
C MET A 91 12.03 7.68 -10.44
N ALA A 92 11.77 6.45 -10.03
CA ALA A 92 10.77 5.60 -10.68
C ALA A 92 9.37 6.26 -10.65
N THR A 93 8.96 6.76 -9.49
CA THR A 93 7.67 7.47 -9.34
C THR A 93 7.61 8.72 -10.22
N PHE A 94 8.66 9.55 -10.18
CA PHE A 94 8.73 10.78 -10.99
C PHE A 94 8.65 10.50 -12.49
N ASN A 95 9.45 9.56 -13.00
CA ASN A 95 9.50 9.24 -14.43
C ASN A 95 8.18 8.68 -14.94
N VAL A 96 7.54 7.77 -14.18
CA VAL A 96 6.25 7.18 -14.55
C VAL A 96 5.13 8.23 -14.53
N LEU A 97 5.13 9.11 -13.52
CA LEU A 97 4.16 10.20 -13.41
C LEU A 97 4.33 11.23 -14.54
N GLU A 98 5.56 11.65 -14.88
CA GLU A 98 5.82 12.55 -16.00
C GLU A 98 5.37 11.93 -17.33
N ALA A 99 5.68 10.65 -17.54
CA ALA A 99 5.20 9.94 -18.72
C ALA A 99 3.67 9.89 -18.78
N ALA A 100 3.01 9.62 -17.63
CA ALA A 100 1.55 9.59 -17.53
C ALA A 100 0.94 10.95 -17.92
N ILE A 101 1.48 12.05 -17.39
CA ILE A 101 1.02 13.41 -17.74
C ILE A 101 1.22 13.67 -19.24
N ARG A 102 2.38 13.35 -19.80
CA ARG A 102 2.72 13.60 -21.21
C ARG A 102 1.85 12.79 -22.18
N PHE A 103 1.42 11.60 -21.80
CA PHE A 103 0.54 10.78 -22.64
C PHE A 103 -0.95 11.00 -22.35
N GLY A 104 -1.31 11.92 -21.44
CA GLY A 104 -2.69 12.27 -21.13
C GLY A 104 -3.44 11.17 -20.36
N VAL A 105 -2.71 10.36 -19.58
CA VAL A 105 -3.29 9.40 -18.64
C VAL A 105 -4.23 10.14 -17.69
N LYS A 106 -5.41 9.59 -17.42
CA LYS A 106 -6.43 10.28 -16.63
C LYS A 106 -6.44 9.91 -15.17
N ARG A 107 -5.92 8.74 -14.81
CA ARG A 107 -5.93 8.20 -13.45
C ARG A 107 -4.57 7.64 -13.07
N PHE A 108 -4.07 8.04 -11.91
CA PHE A 108 -2.82 7.55 -11.36
C PHE A 108 -3.04 7.11 -9.91
N VAL A 109 -2.92 5.81 -9.66
CA VAL A 109 -2.95 5.26 -8.30
C VAL A 109 -1.52 4.99 -7.86
N TYR A 110 -1.11 5.69 -6.82
CA TYR A 110 0.21 5.56 -6.22
C TYR A 110 0.14 4.69 -4.95
N ILE A 111 0.93 3.63 -4.90
CA ILE A 111 1.04 2.82 -3.67
C ILE A 111 2.09 3.46 -2.77
N SER A 112 1.59 4.24 -1.82
CA SER A 112 2.34 4.86 -0.73
C SER A 112 2.60 3.85 0.39
N SER A 113 2.56 4.24 1.67
CA SER A 113 2.80 3.35 2.79
C SER A 113 2.22 3.90 4.09
N GLU A 114 1.85 3.01 5.01
CA GLU A 114 1.56 3.36 6.40
C GLU A 114 2.75 4.01 7.11
N THR A 115 3.97 3.87 6.58
CA THR A 115 5.19 4.41 7.20
C THR A 115 5.34 5.93 7.06
N VAL A 116 4.54 6.59 6.22
CA VAL A 116 4.61 8.03 5.96
C VAL A 116 4.54 8.91 7.23
N PRO A 117 3.75 8.61 8.26
CA PRO A 117 3.78 9.37 9.52
C PRO A 117 5.12 9.34 10.27
N GLY A 118 5.96 8.30 10.04
CA GLY A 118 7.35 8.26 10.50
C GLY A 118 7.63 7.43 11.75
N PHE A 119 6.63 6.94 12.48
CA PHE A 119 6.82 6.17 13.70
C PHE A 119 7.04 4.66 13.50
N PHE A 120 7.04 4.17 12.26
CA PHE A 120 7.22 2.74 11.96
C PHE A 120 8.69 2.31 11.92
N PHE A 121 9.57 3.14 11.38
CA PHE A 121 11.03 2.92 11.33
C PHE A 121 11.75 4.19 11.79
N PRO A 122 11.54 4.63 13.04
CA PRO A 122 12.06 5.90 13.48
C PRO A 122 13.57 5.81 13.75
N GLU A 123 14.35 6.80 13.30
CA GLU A 123 15.73 6.99 13.73
C GLU A 123 15.81 7.56 15.16
N ARG A 124 14.77 8.30 15.54
CA ARG A 124 14.55 8.78 16.90
C ARG A 124 13.19 8.31 17.36
N ASP A 125 13.15 7.58 18.46
CA ASP A 125 11.91 7.04 19.01
C ASP A 125 10.86 8.13 19.23
N PHE A 126 9.72 7.94 18.62
CA PHE A 126 8.51 8.68 18.93
C PHE A 126 7.27 7.81 18.66
N LEU A 127 6.20 8.15 19.29
CA LEU A 127 4.91 7.48 19.17
C LEU A 127 3.97 8.32 18.31
N PRO A 128 2.93 7.71 17.73
CA PRO A 128 1.88 8.49 17.09
C PRO A 128 1.20 9.42 18.09
N ASP A 129 0.72 10.56 17.63
CA ASP A 129 0.05 11.54 18.47
C ASP A 129 -1.27 10.97 19.00
N TYR A 130 -1.95 10.15 18.17
CA TYR A 130 -3.21 9.48 18.51
C TYR A 130 -3.38 8.15 17.75
N ALA A 131 -4.28 7.33 18.25
CA ALA A 131 -4.72 6.09 17.62
C ALA A 131 -6.25 5.90 17.78
N PRO A 132 -6.96 5.33 16.80
CA PRO A 132 -6.44 4.88 15.49
C PRO A 132 -5.90 6.04 14.64
N VAL A 133 -4.80 5.79 13.95
CA VAL A 133 -4.17 6.76 13.02
C VAL A 133 -5.01 6.87 11.75
N ASP A 134 -5.25 8.08 11.29
CA ASP A 134 -5.94 8.39 10.03
C ASP A 134 -5.14 9.35 9.15
N GLU A 135 -5.73 9.81 8.04
CA GLU A 135 -5.06 10.67 7.06
C GLU A 135 -4.74 12.06 7.56
N GLU A 136 -5.33 12.49 8.68
CA GLU A 136 -5.07 13.79 9.32
C GLU A 136 -3.86 13.76 10.28
N HIS A 137 -3.33 12.54 10.56
CA HIS A 137 -2.18 12.41 11.44
C HIS A 137 -0.96 13.16 10.88
N PRO A 138 -0.20 13.91 11.71
CA PRO A 138 0.99 14.63 11.27
C PRO A 138 2.03 13.72 10.60
N ILE A 139 2.63 14.22 9.53
CA ILE A 139 3.62 13.50 8.72
C ILE A 139 5.02 13.91 9.16
N ARG A 140 5.83 12.93 9.64
CA ARG A 140 7.18 13.15 10.19
C ARG A 140 8.13 12.03 9.78
N PRO A 141 8.26 11.69 8.48
CA PRO A 141 9.07 10.55 8.02
C PRO A 141 10.53 10.74 8.39
N GLN A 142 11.19 9.68 8.84
CA GLN A 142 12.59 9.70 9.26
C GLN A 142 13.48 8.78 8.43
N ASP A 143 12.96 7.67 7.94
CA ASP A 143 13.70 6.71 7.15
C ASP A 143 13.60 6.98 5.63
N PRO A 144 14.53 6.48 4.80
CA PRO A 144 14.58 6.77 3.37
C PRO A 144 13.38 6.22 2.59
N TYR A 145 12.75 5.15 3.07
CA TYR A 145 11.56 4.58 2.45
C TYR A 145 10.34 5.47 2.70
N ALA A 146 10.05 5.80 3.96
CA ALA A 146 8.95 6.70 4.31
C ALA A 146 9.11 8.08 3.65
N LEU A 147 10.35 8.63 3.62
CA LEU A 147 10.66 9.85 2.88
C LEU A 147 10.32 9.73 1.41
N SER A 148 10.73 8.64 0.73
CA SER A 148 10.43 8.44 -0.69
C SER A 148 8.93 8.33 -0.95
N LYS A 149 8.18 7.69 -0.05
CA LYS A 149 6.72 7.57 -0.16
C LYS A 149 6.01 8.90 0.07
N HIS A 150 6.42 9.67 1.07
CA HIS A 150 5.88 11.01 1.31
C HIS A 150 6.15 11.96 0.14
N PHE A 151 7.37 12.01 -0.38
CA PHE A 151 7.67 12.84 -1.56
C PHE A 151 6.92 12.37 -2.81
N GLY A 152 6.64 11.06 -2.93
CA GLY A 152 5.76 10.55 -3.97
C GLY A 152 4.34 11.14 -3.89
N GLU A 153 3.75 11.22 -2.69
CA GLU A 153 2.46 11.89 -2.50
C GLU A 153 2.51 13.37 -2.88
N GLN A 154 3.61 14.07 -2.56
CA GLN A 154 3.79 15.47 -2.97
C GLN A 154 3.98 15.64 -4.49
N LEU A 155 4.55 14.65 -5.18
CA LEU A 155 4.56 14.63 -6.64
C LEU A 155 3.15 14.52 -7.23
N MET A 156 2.22 13.78 -6.56
CA MET A 156 0.82 13.73 -6.97
C MET A 156 0.15 15.10 -6.83
N ASP A 157 0.38 15.82 -5.72
CA ASP A 157 -0.10 17.20 -5.53
C ASP A 157 0.43 18.15 -6.62
N ALA A 158 1.70 18.05 -6.94
CA ALA A 158 2.30 18.85 -8.01
C ALA A 158 1.73 18.48 -9.41
N ALA A 159 1.38 17.22 -9.63
CA ALA A 159 0.82 16.76 -10.90
C ALA A 159 -0.58 17.30 -11.15
N ILE A 160 -1.47 17.25 -10.16
CA ILE A 160 -2.83 17.79 -10.29
C ILE A 160 -2.85 19.31 -10.45
N ALA A 161 -1.85 20.02 -9.92
CA ALA A 161 -1.75 21.47 -10.06
C ALA A 161 -1.39 21.93 -11.48
N ARG A 162 -0.86 21.03 -12.36
CA ARG A 162 -0.35 21.36 -13.69
C ARG A 162 -0.88 20.49 -14.82
N SER A 163 -1.83 19.61 -14.52
CA SER A 163 -2.44 18.72 -15.51
C SER A 163 -3.84 18.28 -15.08
N ASP A 164 -4.57 17.60 -15.98
CA ASP A 164 -5.91 17.06 -15.73
C ASP A 164 -5.88 15.64 -15.16
N ILE A 165 -4.73 15.16 -14.69
CA ILE A 165 -4.60 13.85 -14.08
C ILE A 165 -5.27 13.83 -12.70
N ARG A 166 -5.95 12.75 -12.38
CA ARG A 166 -6.48 12.50 -11.02
C ARG A 166 -5.57 11.51 -10.33
N CYS A 167 -5.22 11.79 -9.09
CA CYS A 167 -4.29 10.98 -8.33
C CYS A 167 -4.96 10.43 -7.08
N ILE A 168 -4.66 9.17 -6.75
CA ILE A 168 -5.01 8.58 -5.46
C ILE A 168 -3.76 7.92 -4.91
N SER A 169 -3.38 8.30 -3.68
CA SER A 169 -2.34 7.63 -2.92
C SER A 169 -2.95 6.66 -1.92
N ILE A 170 -2.54 5.41 -1.96
CA ILE A 170 -2.96 4.39 -1.00
C ILE A 170 -1.81 4.15 -0.03
N ARG A 171 -2.08 4.27 1.28
CA ARG A 171 -1.19 3.92 2.39
C ARG A 171 -1.62 2.56 2.95
N PRO A 172 -1.17 1.43 2.36
CA PRO A 172 -1.51 0.13 2.91
C PRO A 172 -0.85 -0.06 4.26
N SER A 173 -1.55 -0.70 5.19
CA SER A 173 -0.96 -1.27 6.38
C SER A 173 -0.11 -2.50 6.05
N TRP A 174 0.47 -3.16 7.05
CA TRP A 174 1.37 -4.31 6.86
C TRP A 174 0.70 -5.41 6.05
N VAL A 175 1.09 -5.53 4.78
CA VAL A 175 0.43 -6.40 3.80
C VAL A 175 0.72 -7.86 4.09
N GLN A 176 -0.33 -8.64 4.29
CA GLN A 176 -0.29 -10.08 4.47
C GLN A 176 -0.80 -10.81 3.23
N PHE A 177 -0.30 -12.01 3.00
CA PHE A 177 -0.71 -12.89 1.91
C PHE A 177 -0.59 -14.35 2.37
N GLU A 178 -1.24 -15.24 1.67
CA GLU A 178 -1.16 -16.67 1.94
C GLU A 178 0.29 -17.14 2.04
N GLY A 179 0.61 -17.85 3.12
CA GLY A 179 1.95 -18.36 3.43
C GLY A 179 2.81 -17.47 4.33
N ASN A 180 2.39 -16.23 4.69
CA ASN A 180 3.14 -15.41 5.65
C ASN A 180 2.38 -15.06 6.95
N TYR A 181 1.09 -15.37 7.03
CA TYR A 181 0.26 -15.02 8.19
C TYR A 181 0.83 -15.57 9.51
N GLU A 182 1.15 -16.87 9.56
CA GLU A 182 1.69 -17.50 10.76
C GLU A 182 3.03 -16.89 11.19
N THR A 183 3.93 -16.69 10.23
CA THR A 183 5.26 -16.13 10.53
C THR A 183 5.18 -14.68 10.99
N ASN A 184 4.33 -13.88 10.37
CA ASN A 184 4.26 -12.45 10.63
C ASN A 184 3.30 -12.09 11.77
N LEU A 185 2.09 -12.65 11.76
CA LEU A 185 1.03 -12.29 12.70
C LEU A 185 0.90 -13.28 13.87
N GLY A 186 1.24 -14.55 13.66
CA GLY A 186 1.14 -15.59 14.69
C GLY A 186 1.76 -15.20 16.04
N PRO A 187 2.96 -14.62 16.10
CA PRO A 187 3.52 -14.14 17.36
C PRO A 187 2.64 -13.14 18.11
N GLN A 188 2.00 -12.21 17.39
CA GLN A 188 1.12 -11.19 17.98
C GLN A 188 -0.24 -11.77 18.38
N VAL A 189 -0.73 -12.80 17.68
CA VAL A 189 -1.94 -13.55 18.08
C VAL A 189 -1.71 -14.24 19.44
N ARG A 190 -0.55 -14.86 19.62
CA ARG A 190 -0.18 -15.54 20.86
C ARG A 190 0.06 -14.62 22.04
N ASP A 191 0.64 -13.46 21.78
CA ASP A 191 1.08 -12.54 22.84
C ASP A 191 0.96 -11.08 22.38
N ALA A 192 0.03 -10.36 22.97
CA ALA A 192 -0.15 -8.92 22.72
C ALA A 192 1.06 -8.07 23.12
N SER A 193 2.01 -8.61 23.93
CA SER A 193 3.25 -7.92 24.28
C SER A 193 4.28 -7.90 23.14
N VAL A 194 4.05 -8.68 22.08
CA VAL A 194 4.79 -8.58 20.84
C VAL A 194 4.34 -7.32 20.11
N LEU A 195 4.97 -6.20 20.47
CA LEU A 195 4.60 -4.89 19.96
C LEU A 195 5.00 -4.76 18.50
N SER A 196 4.13 -4.12 17.75
CA SER A 196 4.40 -3.71 16.38
C SER A 196 4.24 -2.19 16.25
N PRO A 197 5.16 -1.51 15.57
CA PRO A 197 5.07 -0.07 15.38
C PRO A 197 3.75 0.39 14.75
N ASN A 198 3.07 -0.50 14.00
CA ASN A 198 1.79 -0.23 13.36
C ASN A 198 0.57 -0.51 14.26
N LEU A 199 0.75 -0.61 15.57
CA LEU A 199 -0.34 -0.77 16.53
C LEU A 199 -1.24 -1.98 16.20
N TRP A 200 -0.63 -3.14 15.94
CA TRP A 200 -1.29 -4.42 15.57
C TRP A 200 -2.16 -4.34 14.31
N SER A 201 -1.92 -3.36 13.43
CA SER A 201 -2.65 -3.23 12.17
C SER A 201 -2.07 -4.13 11.08
N TYR A 202 -2.90 -4.52 10.12
CA TYR A 202 -2.52 -5.31 8.95
C TYR A 202 -3.52 -5.10 7.82
N ILE A 203 -3.22 -5.63 6.64
CA ILE A 203 -4.16 -5.74 5.53
C ILE A 203 -3.90 -7.01 4.72
N ASP A 204 -4.96 -7.71 4.30
CA ASP A 204 -4.86 -8.79 3.32
C ASP A 204 -4.57 -8.24 1.92
N VAL A 205 -3.68 -8.91 1.17
CA VAL A 205 -3.26 -8.45 -0.16
C VAL A 205 -4.40 -8.40 -1.17
N TYR A 206 -5.39 -9.27 -1.04
CA TYR A 206 -6.54 -9.27 -1.96
C TYR A 206 -7.53 -8.15 -1.61
N ASP A 207 -7.73 -7.85 -0.33
CA ASP A 207 -8.54 -6.70 0.09
C ASP A 207 -7.88 -5.38 -0.29
N LEU A 208 -6.54 -5.31 -0.24
CA LEU A 208 -5.78 -4.20 -0.79
C LEU A 208 -5.96 -4.08 -2.30
N ALA A 209 -5.91 -5.19 -3.03
CA ALA A 209 -6.13 -5.20 -4.48
C ALA A 209 -7.55 -4.72 -4.84
N ASP A 210 -8.57 -5.13 -4.09
CA ASP A 210 -9.94 -4.62 -4.24
C ASP A 210 -10.00 -3.09 -4.05
N ALA A 211 -9.30 -2.56 -3.04
CA ALA A 211 -9.21 -1.10 -2.82
C ALA A 211 -8.51 -0.38 -3.98
N ILE A 212 -7.46 -0.97 -4.56
CA ILE A 212 -6.74 -0.43 -5.71
C ILE A 212 -7.64 -0.39 -6.97
N VAL A 213 -8.48 -1.41 -7.18
CA VAL A 213 -9.46 -1.41 -8.27
C VAL A 213 -10.45 -0.26 -8.10
N LEU A 214 -11.07 -0.14 -6.92
CA LEU A 214 -12.02 0.94 -6.62
C LEU A 214 -11.38 2.33 -6.77
N ALA A 215 -10.14 2.50 -6.32
CA ALA A 215 -9.39 3.74 -6.50
C ALA A 215 -9.14 4.04 -7.99
N THR A 216 -8.79 3.02 -8.79
CA THR A 216 -8.56 3.18 -10.23
C THR A 216 -9.84 3.54 -10.99
N GLU A 217 -10.98 3.02 -10.57
CA GLU A 217 -12.30 3.28 -11.18
C GLU A 217 -12.94 4.58 -10.67
N SER A 218 -12.46 5.11 -9.56
CA SER A 218 -13.00 6.31 -8.92
C SER A 218 -12.90 7.56 -9.81
N ASP A 219 -13.91 8.41 -9.71
CA ASP A 219 -13.96 9.73 -10.32
C ASP A 219 -13.66 10.88 -9.35
N LEU A 220 -13.08 10.58 -8.20
CA LEU A 220 -12.69 11.59 -7.21
C LEU A 220 -11.75 12.62 -7.84
N PRO A 221 -12.01 13.92 -7.64
CA PRO A 221 -11.19 14.99 -8.21
C PRO A 221 -9.89 15.20 -7.46
N GLY A 222 -8.88 15.71 -8.14
CA GLY A 222 -7.63 16.13 -7.51
C GLY A 222 -6.77 14.95 -7.06
N HIS A 223 -6.21 15.09 -5.85
CA HIS A 223 -5.42 14.05 -5.19
C HIS A 223 -6.03 13.71 -3.83
N GLU A 224 -6.31 12.44 -3.62
CA GLU A 224 -6.83 11.89 -2.37
C GLU A 224 -5.86 10.85 -1.81
N VAL A 225 -5.71 10.84 -0.49
CA VAL A 225 -4.89 9.85 0.24
C VAL A 225 -5.81 8.97 1.06
N PHE A 226 -5.57 7.66 1.07
CA PHE A 226 -6.36 6.69 1.83
C PHE A 226 -5.47 5.70 2.57
N TYR A 227 -5.74 5.50 3.86
CA TYR A 227 -5.26 4.32 4.57
C TYR A 227 -6.12 3.10 4.23
N ILE A 228 -5.46 1.96 4.00
CA ILE A 228 -6.10 0.68 3.76
C ILE A 228 -5.57 -0.33 4.77
N ALA A 229 -6.38 -0.62 5.78
CA ALA A 229 -6.09 -1.55 6.87
C ALA A 229 -7.33 -2.39 7.17
N SER A 230 -7.13 -3.60 7.66
CA SER A 230 -8.22 -4.43 8.19
C SER A 230 -8.90 -3.72 9.36
N PRO A 231 -10.21 -3.94 9.59
CA PRO A 231 -10.95 -3.21 10.64
C PRO A 231 -10.62 -3.69 12.04
N ASP A 232 -10.09 -4.90 12.16
CA ASP A 232 -9.68 -5.54 13.41
C ASP A 232 -8.16 -5.54 13.57
N ASN A 233 -7.70 -5.63 14.80
CA ASN A 233 -6.28 -5.79 15.09
C ASN A 233 -5.86 -7.26 15.09
N VAL A 234 -4.55 -7.49 14.93
CA VAL A 234 -3.96 -8.82 15.07
C VAL A 234 -4.16 -9.32 16.50
N GLY A 235 -4.67 -10.54 16.64
CA GLY A 235 -4.95 -11.18 17.94
C GLY A 235 -6.31 -10.84 18.53
N GLY A 236 -7.07 -9.87 17.97
CA GLY A 236 -8.41 -9.53 18.44
C GLY A 236 -8.43 -8.97 19.86
N HIS A 237 -7.39 -8.27 20.25
CA HIS A 237 -7.26 -7.68 21.58
C HIS A 237 -8.21 -6.49 21.76
N ASP A 238 -8.68 -6.26 23.01
CA ASP A 238 -9.29 -4.97 23.34
C ASP A 238 -8.25 -3.86 23.11
N PHE A 239 -8.46 -3.07 22.05
CA PHE A 239 -7.47 -2.10 21.61
C PHE A 239 -7.20 -1.02 22.66
N ALA A 240 -8.22 -0.56 23.37
CA ALA A 240 -8.07 0.43 24.41
C ALA A 240 -7.24 -0.12 25.58
N GLU A 241 -7.50 -1.37 25.99
CA GLU A 241 -6.76 -2.02 27.06
C GLU A 241 -5.29 -2.25 26.70
N VAL A 242 -4.99 -2.79 25.50
CA VAL A 242 -3.59 -3.04 25.11
C VAL A 242 -2.83 -1.74 24.84
N LEU A 243 -3.47 -0.72 24.25
CA LEU A 243 -2.87 0.58 24.06
C LEU A 243 -2.47 1.20 25.42
N LYS A 244 -3.42 1.23 26.35
CA LYS A 244 -3.16 1.73 27.73
C LYS A 244 -2.11 0.94 28.45
N LYS A 245 -2.12 -0.39 28.34
CA LYS A 245 -1.18 -1.28 29.01
C LYS A 245 0.28 -1.06 28.56
N TYR A 246 0.50 -0.90 27.25
CA TYR A 246 1.85 -0.87 26.68
C TYR A 246 2.38 0.53 26.41
N TYR A 247 1.49 1.52 26.20
CA TYR A 247 1.89 2.90 25.87
C TYR A 247 1.43 3.92 26.92
N GLY A 248 0.63 3.51 27.92
CA GLY A 248 0.10 4.39 28.96
C GLY A 248 -0.78 5.48 28.37
N ASP A 249 -0.54 6.73 28.77
CA ASP A 249 -1.23 7.92 28.25
C ASP A 249 -0.39 8.67 27.20
N SER A 250 0.62 8.00 26.63
CA SER A 250 1.52 8.61 25.64
C SER A 250 0.92 8.74 24.26
N ILE A 251 -0.16 8.00 23.98
CA ILE A 251 -0.91 8.05 22.71
C ILE A 251 -2.35 8.42 23.05
N GLU A 252 -2.89 9.47 22.44
CA GLU A 252 -4.30 9.85 22.59
C GLU A 252 -5.18 8.75 21.96
N LEU A 253 -6.07 8.15 22.75
CA LEU A 253 -7.07 7.21 22.23
C LEU A 253 -8.26 7.98 21.68
N ARG A 254 -8.53 7.83 20.39
CA ARG A 254 -9.73 8.35 19.70
C ARG A 254 -10.85 7.34 19.69
N GLU A 255 -12.01 7.74 19.16
CA GLU A 255 -13.20 6.89 19.07
C GLU A 255 -12.92 5.61 18.28
N LEU A 256 -13.35 4.49 18.85
CA LEU A 256 -13.20 3.16 18.25
C LEU A 256 -14.53 2.69 17.64
N TRP A 257 -14.49 2.11 16.45
CA TRP A 257 -15.66 1.53 15.77
C TRP A 257 -15.96 0.09 16.24
N ARG A 258 -15.04 -0.54 16.98
CA ARG A 258 -15.17 -1.87 17.60
C ARG A 258 -14.12 -2.04 18.70
N THR A 259 -14.35 -2.99 19.61
CA THR A 259 -13.43 -3.23 20.74
C THR A 259 -12.05 -3.66 20.29
N ASP A 260 -11.96 -4.57 19.30
CA ASP A 260 -10.72 -5.05 18.69
C ASP A 260 -10.34 -4.24 17.43
N ALA A 261 -10.52 -2.93 17.46
CA ALA A 261 -10.21 -2.07 16.34
C ALA A 261 -8.72 -2.13 15.95
N SER A 262 -8.46 -1.96 14.67
CA SER A 262 -7.10 -1.71 14.13
C SER A 262 -6.54 -0.39 14.66
N GLY A 263 -5.23 -0.30 14.84
CA GLY A 263 -4.57 0.96 15.18
C GLY A 263 -4.50 1.98 14.04
N ILE A 264 -4.98 1.59 12.83
CA ILE A 264 -5.08 2.45 11.64
C ILE A 264 -6.52 2.44 11.16
N SER A 265 -7.07 3.62 10.86
CA SER A 265 -8.45 3.80 10.40
C SER A 265 -8.53 3.87 8.87
N SER A 266 -9.39 3.04 8.28
CA SER A 266 -9.76 3.12 6.86
C SER A 266 -11.14 3.75 6.62
N ALA A 267 -11.66 4.48 7.61
CA ALA A 267 -13.00 5.07 7.53
C ALA A 267 -13.18 6.02 6.33
N LYS A 268 -12.13 6.73 5.92
CA LYS A 268 -12.13 7.59 4.74
C LYS A 268 -12.31 6.76 3.45
N ALA A 269 -11.58 5.65 3.30
CA ALA A 269 -11.71 4.76 2.15
C ALA A 269 -13.10 4.12 2.07
N GLN A 270 -13.64 3.69 3.21
CA GLN A 270 -15.01 3.15 3.27
C GLN A 270 -16.04 4.19 2.79
N ARG A 271 -15.94 5.41 3.27
CA ARG A 271 -16.88 6.48 2.93
C ARG A 271 -16.77 6.96 1.49
N MET A 272 -15.56 7.13 0.98
CA MET A 272 -15.32 7.80 -0.30
C MET A 272 -15.18 6.84 -1.48
N LEU A 273 -14.61 5.65 -1.27
CA LEU A 273 -14.45 4.62 -2.30
C LEU A 273 -15.52 3.51 -2.22
N GLY A 274 -16.29 3.45 -1.13
CA GLY A 274 -17.20 2.32 -0.87
C GLY A 274 -16.46 1.01 -0.58
N TRP A 275 -15.15 1.11 -0.25
CA TRP A 275 -14.34 -0.06 0.03
C TRP A 275 -14.74 -0.73 1.34
N THR A 276 -14.80 -2.07 1.32
CA THR A 276 -15.06 -2.86 2.53
C THR A 276 -14.17 -4.09 2.51
N PRO A 277 -13.34 -4.31 3.56
CA PRO A 277 -12.51 -5.50 3.67
C PRO A 277 -13.38 -6.75 3.84
N LYS A 278 -12.92 -7.86 3.28
CA LYS A 278 -13.65 -9.15 3.27
C LYS A 278 -12.91 -10.24 4.04
N ARG A 279 -11.63 -10.02 4.32
CA ARG A 279 -10.73 -11.02 4.92
C ARG A 279 -10.19 -10.55 6.25
N SER A 280 -10.02 -11.51 7.17
CA SER A 280 -9.41 -11.29 8.47
C SER A 280 -8.28 -12.30 8.68
N TRP A 281 -7.33 -11.99 9.56
CA TRP A 281 -6.31 -12.93 10.00
C TRP A 281 -6.94 -14.25 10.53
N ARG A 282 -8.17 -14.19 11.02
CA ARG A 282 -8.94 -15.36 11.51
C ARG A 282 -9.33 -16.34 10.41
N ASP A 283 -9.24 -15.95 9.15
CA ASP A 283 -9.45 -16.85 8.01
C ASP A 283 -8.23 -17.73 7.74
N TYR A 284 -7.08 -17.40 8.34
CA TYR A 284 -5.79 -18.06 8.11
C TYR A 284 -5.17 -18.67 9.35
N LEU A 285 -5.43 -18.09 10.54
CA LEU A 285 -4.82 -18.51 11.80
C LEU A 285 -5.88 -18.92 12.84
N ASP A 286 -5.52 -19.93 13.63
CA ASP A 286 -6.27 -20.32 14.84
C ASP A 286 -5.96 -19.36 16.02
N ALA A 287 -6.54 -19.66 17.19
CA ALA A 287 -6.37 -18.88 18.41
C ALA A 287 -4.92 -18.93 18.97
N GLU A 288 -4.17 -19.95 18.60
CA GLU A 288 -2.75 -20.12 18.94
C GLU A 288 -1.82 -19.50 17.88
N GLY A 289 -2.38 -18.86 16.83
CA GLY A 289 -1.64 -18.18 15.77
C GLY A 289 -0.93 -19.13 14.82
N HIS A 290 -1.42 -20.35 14.66
CA HIS A 290 -0.96 -21.33 13.67
C HIS A 290 -1.91 -21.36 12.46
N ASN A 291 -1.38 -21.73 11.30
CA ASN A 291 -2.19 -21.85 10.08
C ASN A 291 -3.28 -22.92 10.25
N ILE A 292 -4.53 -22.58 9.90
CA ILE A 292 -5.68 -23.49 9.99
C ILE A 292 -5.79 -24.46 8.80
N ASN A 293 -5.05 -24.24 7.71
CA ASN A 293 -5.10 -25.01 6.47
C ASN A 293 -3.76 -25.71 6.16
N GLN A 294 -3.19 -26.42 7.14
CA GLN A 294 -2.05 -27.31 6.92
C GLN A 294 -2.46 -28.77 6.91
#